data_b0788fbeb228dc912c16a2434f1ea0b9
#
_entry.id   b0788fbeb228dc912c16a2434f1ea0b9
#
_cell.length_a   1.000
_cell.length_b   1.000
_cell.length_c   1.000
_cell.angle_alpha   90.00
_cell.angle_beta   90.00
_cell.angle_gamma   90.00
#
_symmetry.space_group_name_H-M   'P 1'
#
loop_
_entity.id
_entity.type
_entity.pdbx_description
1 polymer ?
#
loop_
_entity_poly.entity_id
_entity_poly.type
_entity_poly.pdbx_seq_one_letter_code
_entity_poly.pdbx_strand_id
1 'polypeptide(L)'
;PEGVKDRSAAIQRRLEEAGLTRKIGSNQVRAIRINVSATPEDMERIEREGRLDEWCADNLKYFADTFGKENIVAAHLHLDEKTPHMHVTLVPIVKGERKRKKREEQAKKRYRKKPTDTVRLCADDIMTRLKLKSYQDTYAIAMKKYGLQRGVDGSEARHVSTQQYYRDIKRQTEELKTEVVELQERKETAREELERAKKEIQTERL
;
A
#
# COMPACT_ATOMS: atom_id res chain seq x y z
N PRO A 1 13.21 -1.05 -17.50
CA PRO A 1 13.93 -1.14 -18.78
C PRO A 1 14.55 0.21 -19.10
N GLU A 2 15.87 0.21 -19.25
CA GLU A 2 16.59 1.39 -19.65
C GLU A 2 16.07 1.90 -20.99
N GLY A 3 15.80 3.20 -21.08
CA GLY A 3 15.44 3.86 -22.35
C GLY A 3 13.95 4.06 -22.62
N VAL A 4 13.02 3.59 -21.79
CA VAL A 4 11.59 3.88 -21.98
C VAL A 4 11.16 4.99 -21.04
N LYS A 5 10.98 6.21 -21.59
CA LYS A 5 10.58 7.40 -20.80
C LYS A 5 9.12 7.43 -20.43
N ASP A 6 8.26 6.64 -21.10
CA ASP A 6 6.81 6.60 -20.87
C ASP A 6 6.37 5.22 -20.35
N ARG A 7 5.62 5.24 -19.25
CA ARG A 7 5.03 4.05 -18.64
C ARG A 7 4.09 3.31 -19.59
N SER A 8 3.31 4.02 -20.38
CA SER A 8 2.38 3.42 -21.34
C SER A 8 3.13 2.65 -22.42
N ALA A 9 4.21 3.22 -22.91
CA ALA A 9 5.10 2.56 -23.87
C ALA A 9 5.76 1.30 -23.27
N ALA A 10 6.18 1.33 -22.00
CA ALA A 10 6.74 0.17 -21.31
C ALA A 10 5.72 -0.96 -21.15
N ILE A 11 4.47 -0.65 -20.81
CA ILE A 11 3.38 -1.62 -20.73
C ILE A 11 3.12 -2.23 -22.12
N GLN A 12 2.99 -1.39 -23.14
CA GLN A 12 2.70 -1.83 -24.50
C GLN A 12 3.81 -2.75 -25.03
N ARG A 13 5.07 -2.35 -24.88
CA ARG A 13 6.23 -3.17 -25.24
C ARG A 13 6.19 -4.54 -24.55
N ARG A 14 5.93 -4.59 -23.24
CA ARG A 14 5.86 -5.87 -22.51
C ARG A 14 4.72 -6.75 -23.03
N LEU A 15 3.58 -6.18 -23.37
CA LEU A 15 2.45 -6.93 -23.95
C LEU A 15 2.80 -7.51 -25.31
N GLU A 16 3.54 -6.78 -26.15
CA GLU A 16 3.98 -7.24 -27.47
C GLU A 16 5.03 -8.34 -27.35
N GLU A 17 6.00 -8.19 -26.46
CA GLU A 17 7.06 -9.17 -26.21
C GLU A 17 6.57 -10.44 -25.50
N ALA A 18 5.38 -10.42 -24.91
CA ALA A 18 4.84 -11.51 -24.10
C ALA A 18 4.48 -12.78 -24.89
N GLY A 19 4.35 -12.69 -26.22
CA GLY A 19 3.92 -13.82 -27.04
C GLY A 19 2.48 -14.27 -26.75
N LEU A 20 1.58 -13.31 -26.51
CA LEU A 20 0.17 -13.59 -26.25
C LEU A 20 -0.50 -14.22 -27.48
N THR A 21 -1.09 -15.39 -27.32
CA THR A 21 -1.79 -16.11 -28.39
C THR A 21 -3.21 -15.60 -28.64
N ARG A 22 -3.73 -14.77 -27.75
CA ARG A 22 -5.11 -14.24 -27.81
C ARG A 22 -5.10 -12.74 -27.88
N LYS A 23 -6.03 -12.17 -28.67
CA LYS A 23 -6.29 -10.72 -28.66
C LYS A 23 -6.73 -10.28 -27.26
N ILE A 24 -6.17 -9.17 -26.80
CA ILE A 24 -6.53 -8.56 -25.52
C ILE A 24 -7.94 -7.94 -25.64
N GLY A 25 -8.82 -8.35 -24.72
CA GLY A 25 -10.17 -7.79 -24.64
C GLY A 25 -10.19 -6.38 -24.05
N SER A 26 -11.24 -5.61 -24.34
CA SER A 26 -11.39 -4.23 -23.84
C SER A 26 -11.49 -4.14 -22.31
N ASN A 27 -12.06 -5.14 -21.67
CA ASN A 27 -12.24 -5.24 -20.21
C ASN A 27 -11.09 -5.96 -19.49
N GLN A 28 -10.00 -6.29 -20.18
CA GLN A 28 -8.88 -7.01 -19.60
C GLN A 28 -7.90 -6.05 -18.93
N VAL A 29 -7.50 -6.35 -17.69
CA VAL A 29 -6.49 -5.59 -16.96
C VAL A 29 -5.14 -5.74 -17.65
N ARG A 30 -4.58 -4.66 -18.18
CA ARG A 30 -3.30 -4.64 -18.90
C ARG A 30 -2.12 -4.41 -17.98
N ALA A 31 -2.31 -3.65 -16.92
CA ALA A 31 -1.29 -3.39 -15.91
C ALA A 31 -1.93 -3.22 -14.53
N ILE A 32 -1.15 -3.50 -13.49
CA ILE A 32 -1.49 -3.32 -12.09
C ILE A 32 -0.49 -2.33 -11.52
N ARG A 33 -0.97 -1.33 -10.80
CA ARG A 33 -0.14 -0.41 -10.06
C ARG A 33 -0.12 -0.82 -8.59
N ILE A 34 1.07 -0.99 -8.05
CA ILE A 34 1.30 -1.35 -6.66
C ILE A 34 1.92 -0.13 -5.99
N ASN A 35 1.29 0.36 -4.93
CA ASN A 35 1.86 1.38 -4.06
C ASN A 35 2.55 0.68 -2.89
N VAL A 36 3.78 1.08 -2.61
CA VAL A 36 4.65 0.49 -1.59
C VAL A 36 5.14 1.60 -0.68
N SER A 37 4.82 1.50 0.60
CA SER A 37 5.26 2.41 1.63
C SER A 37 5.20 1.72 2.99
N ALA A 38 5.55 2.45 4.05
CA ALA A 38 5.37 2.06 5.44
C ALA A 38 4.76 3.22 6.22
N THR A 39 4.76 3.14 7.55
CA THR A 39 4.33 4.28 8.37
C THR A 39 5.26 5.48 8.14
N PRO A 40 4.77 6.72 8.32
CA PRO A 40 5.63 7.91 8.18
C PRO A 40 6.90 7.80 9.04
N GLU A 41 6.77 7.31 10.27
CA GLU A 41 7.88 7.17 11.22
C GLU A 41 8.92 6.14 10.74
N ASP A 42 8.46 5.03 10.16
CA ASP A 42 9.36 4.01 9.62
C ASP A 42 10.10 4.52 8.38
N MET A 43 9.39 5.21 7.47
CA MET A 43 10.01 5.77 6.26
C MET A 43 11.00 6.88 6.60
N GLU A 44 10.67 7.77 7.55
CA GLU A 44 11.59 8.80 8.06
C GLU A 44 12.85 8.17 8.69
N ARG A 45 12.69 7.07 9.43
CA ARG A 45 13.82 6.34 10.00
C ARG A 45 14.72 5.76 8.89
N ILE A 46 14.15 5.09 7.90
CA ILE A 46 14.88 4.49 6.77
C ILE A 46 15.65 5.56 5.99
N GLU A 47 15.03 6.72 5.76
CA GLU A 47 15.65 7.85 5.07
C GLU A 47 16.80 8.44 5.91
N ARG A 48 16.59 8.68 7.21
CA ARG A 48 17.61 9.21 8.13
C ARG A 48 18.80 8.27 8.28
N GLU A 49 18.58 6.95 8.20
CA GLU A 49 19.63 5.94 8.20
C GLU A 49 20.37 5.85 6.84
N GLY A 50 19.97 6.61 5.81
CA GLY A 50 20.56 6.57 4.47
C GLY A 50 20.27 5.26 3.71
N ARG A 51 19.22 4.53 4.08
CA ARG A 51 18.89 3.19 3.54
C ARG A 51 17.77 3.18 2.52
N LEU A 52 17.34 4.35 2.06
CA LEU A 52 16.21 4.46 1.15
C LEU A 52 16.49 3.77 -0.20
N ASP A 53 17.69 3.94 -0.75
CA ASP A 53 18.09 3.27 -2.00
C ASP A 53 18.17 1.75 -1.86
N GLU A 54 18.70 1.28 -0.71
CA GLU A 54 18.70 -0.16 -0.37
C GLU A 54 17.27 -0.71 -0.30
N TRP A 55 16.36 0.01 0.38
CA TRP A 55 14.97 -0.34 0.47
C TRP A 55 14.28 -0.39 -0.90
N CYS A 56 14.56 0.56 -1.79
CA CYS A 56 14.06 0.54 -3.16
C CYS A 56 14.56 -0.68 -3.94
N ALA A 57 15.85 -0.99 -3.86
CA ALA A 57 16.45 -2.14 -4.54
C ALA A 57 15.85 -3.48 -4.06
N ASP A 58 15.64 -3.64 -2.75
CA ASP A 58 15.03 -4.84 -2.19
C ASP A 58 13.56 -4.98 -2.55
N ASN A 59 12.81 -3.87 -2.62
CA ASN A 59 11.46 -3.89 -3.13
C ASN A 59 11.42 -4.36 -4.58
N LEU A 60 12.27 -3.83 -5.45
CA LEU A 60 12.36 -4.27 -6.84
C LEU A 60 12.72 -5.74 -6.96
N LYS A 61 13.65 -6.21 -6.13
CA LYS A 61 14.01 -7.62 -6.05
C LYS A 61 12.82 -8.47 -5.63
N TYR A 62 12.12 -8.11 -4.56
CA TYR A 62 10.94 -8.82 -4.08
C TYR A 62 9.86 -8.95 -5.17
N PHE A 63 9.56 -7.87 -5.88
CA PHE A 63 8.56 -7.90 -6.95
C PHE A 63 9.04 -8.70 -8.16
N ALA A 64 10.32 -8.61 -8.51
CA ALA A 64 10.91 -9.41 -9.59
C ALA A 64 10.85 -10.91 -9.27
N ASP A 65 11.19 -11.30 -8.04
CA ASP A 65 11.13 -12.69 -7.57
C ASP A 65 9.68 -13.21 -7.49
N THR A 66 8.72 -12.34 -7.14
CA THR A 66 7.31 -12.71 -6.95
C THR A 66 6.53 -12.81 -8.26
N PHE A 67 6.75 -11.88 -9.18
CA PHE A 67 5.94 -11.71 -10.39
C PHE A 67 6.69 -11.95 -11.71
N GLY A 68 8.00 -12.15 -11.63
CA GLY A 68 8.90 -12.21 -12.79
C GLY A 68 9.46 -10.83 -13.14
N LYS A 69 10.78 -10.74 -13.29
CA LYS A 69 11.50 -9.50 -13.58
C LYS A 69 10.98 -8.80 -14.83
N GLU A 70 10.67 -9.57 -15.86
CA GLU A 70 10.17 -9.09 -17.14
C GLU A 70 8.77 -8.45 -17.05
N ASN A 71 8.01 -8.78 -16.02
CA ASN A 71 6.66 -8.26 -15.79
C ASN A 71 6.66 -6.92 -15.05
N ILE A 72 7.76 -6.56 -14.39
CA ILE A 72 7.93 -5.27 -13.74
C ILE A 72 8.44 -4.27 -14.77
N VAL A 73 7.58 -3.39 -15.24
CA VAL A 73 7.87 -2.51 -16.39
C VAL A 73 8.25 -1.10 -16.00
N ALA A 74 7.88 -0.66 -14.80
CA ALA A 74 8.27 0.64 -14.27
C ALA A 74 8.25 0.63 -12.74
N ALA A 75 9.15 1.41 -12.14
CA ALA A 75 9.12 1.73 -10.72
C ALA A 75 9.56 3.20 -10.54
N HIS A 76 8.84 3.93 -9.72
CA HIS A 76 9.10 5.35 -9.45
C HIS A 76 9.04 5.57 -7.94
N LEU A 77 10.09 6.16 -7.40
CA LEU A 77 10.14 6.65 -6.03
C LEU A 77 9.59 8.08 -6.03
N HIS A 78 8.64 8.33 -5.15
CA HIS A 78 8.05 9.65 -4.90
C HIS A 78 8.56 10.17 -3.56
N LEU A 79 9.16 11.36 -3.58
CA LEU A 79 9.70 12.08 -2.43
C LEU A 79 9.02 13.45 -2.24
N ASP A 80 8.10 13.78 -3.10
CA ASP A 80 7.35 15.04 -3.13
C ASP A 80 6.15 15.05 -2.18
N GLU A 81 5.78 13.91 -1.64
CA GLU A 81 4.75 13.77 -0.60
C GLU A 81 5.39 13.57 0.79
N LYS A 82 4.60 13.76 1.86
CA LYS A 82 5.07 13.69 3.25
C LYS A 82 5.78 12.37 3.59
N THR A 83 5.37 11.28 2.97
CA THR A 83 5.93 9.94 3.23
C THR A 83 6.52 9.38 1.94
N PRO A 84 7.81 9.07 1.89
CA PRO A 84 8.42 8.38 0.74
C PRO A 84 7.66 7.12 0.37
N HIS A 85 7.36 6.96 -0.91
CA HIS A 85 6.66 5.78 -1.40
C HIS A 85 7.05 5.43 -2.82
N MET A 86 6.92 4.17 -3.19
CA MET A 86 7.28 3.68 -4.50
C MET A 86 6.06 3.15 -5.25
N HIS A 87 5.88 3.59 -6.48
CA HIS A 87 4.90 3.03 -7.40
C HIS A 87 5.55 2.03 -8.34
N VAL A 88 5.16 0.77 -8.23
CA VAL A 88 5.59 -0.31 -9.12
C VAL A 88 4.48 -0.62 -10.11
N THR A 89 4.83 -0.72 -11.40
CA THR A 89 3.90 -1.10 -12.47
C THR A 89 4.21 -2.51 -12.95
N LEU A 90 3.22 -3.39 -12.81
CA LEU A 90 3.26 -4.80 -13.15
C LEU A 90 2.34 -5.09 -14.34
N VAL A 91 2.85 -5.78 -15.36
CA VAL A 91 2.01 -6.38 -16.42
C VAL A 91 1.71 -7.84 -16.06
N PRO A 92 0.43 -8.22 -15.86
CA PRO A 92 0.07 -9.51 -15.29
C PRO A 92 0.13 -10.66 -16.31
N ILE A 93 1.33 -10.95 -16.81
CA ILE A 93 1.58 -12.09 -17.71
C ILE A 93 1.82 -13.34 -16.88
N VAL A 94 1.09 -14.40 -17.17
CA VAL A 94 1.20 -15.70 -16.51
C VAL A 94 1.36 -16.82 -17.55
N LYS A 95 2.12 -17.85 -17.20
CA LYS A 95 2.27 -19.08 -17.98
C LYS A 95 1.41 -20.18 -17.38
N GLY A 96 0.83 -21.02 -18.22
CA GLY A 96 0.07 -22.18 -17.80
C GLY A 96 -1.44 -22.10 -18.07
N GLU A 97 -2.15 -23.16 -17.73
CA GLU A 97 -3.60 -23.28 -17.96
C GLU A 97 -4.40 -22.39 -17.01
N ARG A 98 -5.52 -21.86 -17.52
CA ARG A 98 -6.50 -21.16 -16.70
C ARG A 98 -7.15 -22.14 -15.72
N LYS A 99 -7.05 -21.86 -14.41
CA LYS A 99 -7.82 -22.59 -13.40
C LYS A 99 -9.32 -22.39 -13.67
N ARG A 100 -10.02 -23.47 -14.03
CA ARG A 100 -11.48 -23.43 -14.26
C ARG A 100 -12.22 -23.38 -12.93
N LYS A 101 -13.31 -22.62 -12.86
CA LYS A 101 -14.26 -22.72 -11.75
C LYS A 101 -14.94 -24.08 -11.82
N LYS A 102 -15.13 -24.76 -10.68
CA LYS A 102 -15.77 -26.09 -10.57
C LYS A 102 -17.08 -26.24 -11.39
N ARG A 103 -17.82 -25.14 -11.58
CA ARG A 103 -19.07 -25.11 -12.37
C ARG A 103 -18.86 -25.22 -13.89
N GLU A 104 -17.68 -24.86 -14.40
CA GLU A 104 -17.34 -24.99 -15.84
C GLU A 104 -16.83 -26.39 -16.19
N GLU A 105 -16.32 -27.16 -15.22
CA GLU A 105 -15.85 -28.53 -15.45
C GLU A 105 -16.98 -29.51 -15.71
N GLN A 106 -18.15 -29.30 -15.09
CA GLN A 106 -19.32 -30.17 -15.29
C GLN A 106 -20.03 -30.00 -16.65
N ALA A 107 -19.88 -28.82 -17.28
CA ALA A 107 -20.64 -28.48 -18.49
C ALA A 107 -19.94 -28.84 -19.81
N LYS A 108 -18.64 -29.22 -19.84
CA LYS A 108 -17.88 -29.33 -21.10
C LYS A 108 -16.92 -30.49 -21.18
N LYS A 109 -17.44 -31.71 -21.31
CA LYS A 109 -16.66 -32.89 -21.68
C LYS A 109 -16.11 -32.89 -23.14
N ARG A 110 -16.32 -31.82 -23.93
CA ARG A 110 -16.05 -31.82 -25.39
C ARG A 110 -14.96 -30.85 -25.87
N TYR A 111 -14.14 -30.23 -25.01
CA TYR A 111 -13.09 -29.34 -25.51
C TYR A 111 -11.71 -29.96 -25.54
N ARG A 112 -11.02 -29.81 -26.70
CA ARG A 112 -9.62 -30.16 -26.94
C ARG A 112 -8.77 -29.69 -25.74
N LYS A 113 -7.90 -30.57 -25.20
CA LYS A 113 -6.85 -30.19 -24.24
C LYS A 113 -6.04 -29.06 -24.87
N LYS A 114 -6.04 -27.88 -24.21
CA LYS A 114 -5.20 -26.75 -24.63
C LYS A 114 -3.77 -27.03 -24.17
N PRO A 115 -2.75 -26.51 -24.90
CA PRO A 115 -1.35 -26.62 -24.48
C PRO A 115 -1.17 -26.06 -23.07
N THR A 116 -0.38 -26.76 -22.24
CA THR A 116 -0.08 -26.38 -20.84
C THR A 116 0.77 -25.13 -20.71
N ASP A 117 1.48 -24.72 -21.79
CA ASP A 117 2.43 -23.60 -21.79
C ASP A 117 1.86 -22.31 -22.40
N THR A 118 0.54 -22.11 -22.31
CA THR A 118 -0.07 -20.90 -22.88
C THR A 118 0.29 -19.66 -22.07
N VAL A 119 0.89 -18.67 -22.73
CA VAL A 119 1.12 -17.34 -22.15
C VAL A 119 -0.18 -16.55 -22.16
N ARG A 120 -0.54 -15.98 -21.03
CA ARG A 120 -1.83 -15.29 -20.84
C ARG A 120 -1.67 -14.01 -20.08
N LEU A 121 -2.44 -12.98 -20.45
CA LEU A 121 -2.65 -11.79 -19.64
C LEU A 121 -3.79 -12.07 -18.66
N CYS A 122 -3.50 -12.18 -17.36
CA CYS A 122 -4.49 -12.57 -16.36
C CYS A 122 -4.16 -12.01 -14.95
N ALA A 123 -4.78 -10.90 -14.61
CA ALA A 123 -4.68 -10.31 -13.28
C ALA A 123 -5.27 -11.20 -12.18
N ASP A 124 -6.39 -11.86 -12.47
CA ASP A 124 -7.09 -12.71 -11.51
C ASP A 124 -6.24 -13.87 -11.00
N ASP A 125 -5.33 -14.40 -11.84
CA ASP A 125 -4.47 -15.51 -11.43
C ASP A 125 -3.38 -15.09 -10.43
N ILE A 126 -2.98 -13.81 -10.42
CA ILE A 126 -1.96 -13.28 -9.53
C ILE A 126 -2.51 -12.45 -8.36
N MET A 127 -3.72 -11.91 -8.49
CA MET A 127 -4.37 -11.07 -7.47
C MET A 127 -5.56 -11.77 -6.79
N THR A 128 -5.44 -13.08 -6.54
CA THR A 128 -6.45 -13.78 -5.74
C THR A 128 -6.38 -13.33 -4.28
N ARG A 129 -7.53 -13.39 -3.56
CA ARG A 129 -7.58 -13.04 -2.12
C ARG A 129 -6.52 -13.77 -1.29
N LEU A 130 -6.30 -15.06 -1.55
CA LEU A 130 -5.30 -15.87 -0.85
C LEU A 130 -3.87 -15.40 -1.16
N LYS A 131 -3.58 -15.10 -2.43
CA LYS A 131 -2.26 -14.59 -2.83
C LYS A 131 -2.00 -13.20 -2.26
N LEU A 132 -3.00 -12.31 -2.28
CA LEU A 132 -2.86 -10.98 -1.68
C LEU A 132 -2.50 -11.07 -0.19
N LYS A 133 -3.12 -12.00 0.56
CA LYS A 133 -2.75 -12.26 1.95
C LYS A 133 -1.32 -12.79 2.06
N SER A 134 -0.95 -13.78 1.24
CA SER A 134 0.40 -14.34 1.20
C SER A 134 1.47 -13.29 0.83
N TYR A 135 1.17 -12.36 -0.07
CA TYR A 135 2.09 -11.28 -0.42
C TYR A 135 2.36 -10.36 0.77
N GLN A 136 1.36 -10.07 1.61
CA GLN A 136 1.57 -9.31 2.84
C GLN A 136 2.52 -10.04 3.80
N ASP A 137 2.36 -11.35 3.95
CA ASP A 137 3.20 -12.17 4.84
C ASP A 137 4.65 -12.24 4.32
N THR A 138 4.84 -12.57 3.03
CA THR A 138 6.18 -12.70 2.43
C THR A 138 6.89 -11.35 2.29
N TYR A 139 6.16 -10.28 2.02
CA TYR A 139 6.69 -8.92 1.97
C TYR A 139 7.22 -8.48 3.36
N ALA A 140 6.45 -8.72 4.42
CA ALA A 140 6.88 -8.40 5.78
C ALA A 140 8.16 -9.15 6.16
N ILE A 141 8.32 -10.41 5.74
CA ILE A 141 9.55 -11.18 5.94
C ILE A 141 10.72 -10.53 5.18
N ALA A 142 10.52 -10.19 3.90
CA ALA A 142 11.56 -9.57 3.06
C ALA A 142 12.02 -8.21 3.59
N MET A 143 11.10 -7.42 4.15
CA MET A 143 11.35 -6.06 4.63
C MET A 143 11.67 -5.99 6.13
N LYS A 144 11.76 -7.13 6.82
CA LYS A 144 12.05 -7.20 8.26
C LYS A 144 13.35 -6.48 8.65
N LYS A 145 14.36 -6.49 7.78
CA LYS A 145 15.66 -5.82 8.04
C LYS A 145 15.56 -4.30 8.16
N TYR A 146 14.44 -3.71 7.69
CA TYR A 146 14.10 -2.29 7.86
C TYR A 146 13.22 -2.04 9.09
N GLY A 147 12.97 -3.06 9.93
CA GLY A 147 12.07 -2.97 11.06
C GLY A 147 10.59 -2.95 10.70
N LEU A 148 10.26 -3.13 9.41
CA LEU A 148 8.88 -3.12 8.95
C LEU A 148 8.15 -4.38 9.41
N GLN A 149 6.91 -4.19 9.85
CA GLN A 149 6.05 -5.26 10.33
C GLN A 149 4.84 -5.41 9.43
N ARG A 150 4.31 -6.62 9.42
CA ARG A 150 3.03 -6.88 8.75
C ARG A 150 1.90 -6.11 9.44
N GLY A 151 1.02 -5.52 8.66
CA GLY A 151 -0.22 -4.95 9.18
C GLY A 151 -1.09 -6.02 9.86
N VAL A 152 -1.93 -5.59 10.80
CA VAL A 152 -2.80 -6.49 11.59
C VAL A 152 -3.78 -7.21 10.67
N ASP A 153 -3.74 -8.57 10.69
CA ASP A 153 -4.69 -9.39 9.95
C ASP A 153 -6.07 -9.27 10.60
N GLY A 154 -7.09 -9.02 9.78
CA GLY A 154 -8.44 -8.80 10.27
C GLY A 154 -8.69 -7.41 10.89
N SER A 155 -7.78 -6.45 10.71
CA SER A 155 -8.00 -5.07 11.13
C SER A 155 -9.33 -4.55 10.60
N GLU A 156 -10.10 -3.88 11.45
CA GLU A 156 -11.34 -3.18 11.07
C GLU A 156 -11.07 -1.89 10.27
N ALA A 157 -9.80 -1.52 10.12
CA ALA A 157 -9.39 -0.37 9.32
C ALA A 157 -9.95 -0.49 7.90
N ARG A 158 -10.81 0.44 7.52
CA ARG A 158 -11.39 0.51 6.18
C ARG A 158 -10.64 1.50 5.33
N HIS A 159 -10.56 1.23 4.04
CA HIS A 159 -10.06 2.21 3.10
C HIS A 159 -11.00 3.43 3.10
N VAL A 160 -10.48 4.55 3.59
CA VAL A 160 -11.17 5.84 3.58
C VAL A 160 -10.65 6.63 2.37
N SER A 161 -11.54 7.25 1.59
CA SER A 161 -11.10 8.11 0.50
C SER A 161 -10.30 9.29 1.05
N THR A 162 -9.33 9.80 0.28
CA THR A 162 -8.51 10.95 0.67
C THR A 162 -9.36 12.15 1.11
N GLN A 163 -10.47 12.42 0.41
CA GLN A 163 -11.39 13.50 0.78
C GLN A 163 -12.07 13.26 2.12
N GLN A 164 -12.48 12.04 2.41
CA GLN A 164 -13.08 11.69 3.70
C GLN A 164 -12.06 11.78 4.82
N TYR A 165 -10.85 11.28 4.60
CA TYR A 165 -9.74 11.36 5.55
C TYR A 165 -9.43 12.82 5.96
N TYR A 166 -9.31 13.74 4.99
CA TYR A 166 -9.09 15.14 5.29
C TYR A 166 -10.26 15.80 6.02
N ARG A 167 -11.50 15.44 5.71
CA ARG A 167 -12.67 15.92 6.46
C ARG A 167 -12.65 15.46 7.90
N ASP A 168 -12.33 14.19 8.14
CA ASP A 168 -12.28 13.62 9.48
C ASP A 168 -11.13 14.24 10.31
N ILE A 169 -9.95 14.43 9.72
CA ILE A 169 -8.83 15.12 10.37
C ILE A 169 -9.21 16.56 10.72
N LYS A 170 -9.83 17.30 9.79
CA LYS A 170 -10.24 18.68 10.07
C LYS A 170 -11.23 18.74 11.23
N ARG A 171 -12.22 17.85 11.25
CA ARG A 171 -13.18 17.75 12.36
C ARG A 171 -12.48 17.46 13.69
N GLN A 172 -11.64 16.44 13.75
CA GLN A 172 -10.89 16.09 14.96
C GLN A 172 -9.98 17.24 15.43
N THR A 173 -9.37 17.96 14.50
CA THR A 173 -8.53 19.11 14.84
C THR A 173 -9.35 20.24 15.49
N GLU A 174 -10.55 20.52 14.99
CA GLU A 174 -11.43 21.55 15.59
C GLU A 174 -11.98 21.09 16.95
N GLU A 175 -12.34 19.80 17.09
CA GLU A 175 -12.77 19.23 18.37
C GLU A 175 -11.65 19.34 19.42
N LEU A 176 -10.41 18.95 19.08
CA LEU A 176 -9.25 19.07 19.97
C LEU A 176 -8.93 20.52 20.33
N LYS A 177 -9.05 21.48 19.41
CA LYS A 177 -8.86 22.90 19.71
C LYS A 177 -9.87 23.40 20.74
N THR A 178 -11.14 22.99 20.61
CA THR A 178 -12.18 23.36 21.54
C THR A 178 -11.89 22.79 22.93
N GLU A 179 -11.50 21.50 23.00
CA GLU A 179 -11.14 20.85 24.26
C GLU A 179 -9.91 21.52 24.93
N VAL A 180 -8.91 21.90 24.15
CA VAL A 180 -7.73 22.65 24.68
C VAL A 180 -8.15 23.98 25.29
N VAL A 181 -9.04 24.73 24.64
CA VAL A 181 -9.55 26.02 25.19
C VAL A 181 -10.28 25.76 26.50
N GLU A 182 -11.21 24.78 26.56
CA GLU A 182 -11.94 24.44 27.79
C GLU A 182 -10.99 24.03 28.94
N LEU A 183 -9.98 23.22 28.62
CA LEU A 183 -8.98 22.81 29.62
C LEU A 183 -8.13 24.00 30.12
N GLN A 184 -7.82 24.95 29.25
CA GLN A 184 -7.11 26.18 29.63
C GLN A 184 -7.95 27.06 30.56
N GLU A 185 -9.23 27.22 30.27
CA GLU A 185 -10.17 27.95 31.13
C GLU A 185 -10.31 27.31 32.51
N ARG A 186 -10.51 25.99 32.55
CA ARG A 186 -10.58 25.21 33.82
C ARG A 186 -9.31 25.36 34.64
N LYS A 187 -8.15 25.28 33.95
CA LYS A 187 -6.84 25.46 34.61
C LYS A 187 -6.72 26.85 35.24
N GLU A 188 -7.15 27.89 34.56
CA GLU A 188 -7.06 29.25 35.06
C GLU A 188 -8.00 29.46 36.28
N THR A 189 -9.24 28.96 36.19
CA THR A 189 -10.19 28.96 37.31
C THR A 189 -9.63 28.24 38.53
N ALA A 190 -9.09 27.05 38.35
CA ALA A 190 -8.49 26.30 39.45
C ALA A 190 -7.27 27.00 40.06
N ARG A 191 -6.48 27.72 39.27
CA ARG A 191 -5.38 28.54 39.77
C ARG A 191 -5.89 29.71 40.63
N GLU A 192 -6.91 30.40 40.17
CA GLU A 192 -7.51 31.52 40.95
C GLU A 192 -8.10 31.00 42.26
N GLU A 193 -8.80 29.87 42.25
CA GLU A 193 -9.32 29.25 43.47
C GLU A 193 -8.19 28.85 44.43
N LEU A 194 -7.12 28.26 43.93
CA LEU A 194 -5.96 27.92 44.72
C LEU A 194 -5.31 29.17 45.38
N GLU A 195 -5.17 30.25 44.65
CA GLU A 195 -4.59 31.47 45.16
C GLU A 195 -5.52 32.17 46.22
N ARG A 196 -6.84 32.09 46.03
CA ARG A 196 -7.81 32.54 47.05
C ARG A 196 -7.68 31.71 48.33
N ALA A 197 -7.70 30.38 48.22
CA ALA A 197 -7.55 29.49 49.36
C ALA A 197 -6.23 29.71 50.13
N LYS A 198 -5.12 29.93 49.42
CA LYS A 198 -3.83 30.25 50.05
C LYS A 198 -3.89 31.56 50.83
N LYS A 199 -4.53 32.61 50.31
CA LYS A 199 -4.69 33.90 51.02
C LYS A 199 -5.55 33.77 52.28
N GLU A 200 -6.66 32.99 52.20
CA GLU A 200 -7.52 32.69 53.34
C GLU A 200 -6.75 32.00 54.47
N ILE A 201 -6.00 30.93 54.16
CA ILE A 201 -5.16 30.20 55.13
C ILE A 201 -4.11 31.12 55.74
N GLN A 202 -3.56 32.03 54.99
CA GLN A 202 -2.54 32.96 55.47
C GLN A 202 -3.12 34.04 56.40
N THR A 203 -4.39 34.46 56.15
CA THR A 203 -5.12 35.41 57.05
C THR A 203 -5.57 34.75 58.34
N GLU A 204 -5.92 33.46 58.34
CA GLU A 204 -6.30 32.72 59.57
C GLU A 204 -5.11 32.38 60.49
N ARG A 205 -3.86 32.47 60.00
CA ARG A 205 -2.65 32.21 60.75
C ARG A 205 -2.02 33.45 61.42
N LEU A 206 -2.58 34.62 61.20
CA LEU A 206 -2.16 35.87 61.80
C LEU A 206 -3.08 36.25 62.97
#